data_f6be5267159180b74dd4c4c5d8e3e2b0
#
_entry.id   f6be5267159180b74dd4c4c5d8e3e2b0
#
_cell.length_a   1.000
_cell.length_b   1.000
_cell.length_c   1.000
_cell.angle_alpha   90.00
_cell.angle_beta   90.00
_cell.angle_gamma   90.00
#
_symmetry.space_group_name_H-M   'P 1'
#
loop_
_entity.id
_entity.type
_entity.pdbx_description
1 polymer ?
#
loop_
_entity_poly.entity_id
_entity_poly.type
_entity_poly.pdbx_seq_one_letter_code
_entity_poly.pdbx_strand_id
1 'polypeptide(L)'
;LKKIKEISGGKLGITLSMGEQTESTYREWFANGAHRYLIRIETSDKELYYKIHPNNKKHDFETRINALKMLREIGYNVGSGVMIGLPFQTLEHLANDLLFLRQLDVDMVGMGPFIEHEDTPLYQYKDLLWPKKERFDVSLKMVALLRIMMKDINIAATTAMQAIDKQGREKALKVGANIIMPNLTPVKYREDYLLYEDKPCLDEDASECRTCLEARIHMAGDEIGFGEWGDSKHFAKRNVSSEE
;
A
#
# COMPACT_ATOMS: atom_id res chain seq x y z
N LEU A 1 7.65 0.93 19.94
CA LEU A 1 6.32 0.33 20.05
C LEU A 1 5.75 0.50 21.46
N LYS A 2 6.39 -0.03 22.51
CA LYS A 2 5.92 0.06 23.92
C LYS A 2 5.53 1.48 24.32
N LYS A 3 6.40 2.47 24.02
CA LYS A 3 6.15 3.87 24.34
C LYS A 3 4.93 4.47 23.61
N ILE A 4 4.71 4.11 22.35
CA ILE A 4 3.52 4.53 21.59
C ILE A 4 2.26 3.96 22.24
N LYS A 5 2.29 2.67 22.57
CA LYS A 5 1.16 1.98 23.22
C LYS A 5 0.84 2.60 24.58
N GLU A 6 1.86 2.89 25.38
CA GLU A 6 1.73 3.55 26.69
C GLU A 6 1.09 4.93 26.57
N ILE A 7 1.65 5.81 25.71
CA ILE A 7 1.16 7.20 25.54
C ILE A 7 -0.27 7.23 25.00
N SER A 8 -0.62 6.30 24.09
CA SER A 8 -1.96 6.24 23.49
C SER A 8 -2.99 5.49 24.35
N GLY A 9 -2.58 4.92 25.49
CA GLY A 9 -3.45 4.03 26.26
C GLY A 9 -3.93 2.81 25.44
N GLY A 10 -3.12 2.36 24.46
CA GLY A 10 -3.45 1.25 23.57
C GLY A 10 -4.46 1.58 22.46
N LYS A 11 -4.87 2.83 22.31
CA LYS A 11 -5.90 3.27 21.37
C LYS A 11 -5.42 3.47 19.92
N LEU A 12 -4.10 3.48 19.67
CA LEU A 12 -3.53 3.64 18.33
C LEU A 12 -3.19 2.29 17.73
N GLY A 13 -3.72 2.01 16.55
CA GLY A 13 -3.27 0.91 15.71
C GLY A 13 -1.90 1.21 15.11
N ILE A 14 -0.98 0.25 15.16
CA ILE A 14 0.38 0.42 14.65
C ILE A 14 0.57 -0.46 13.43
N THR A 15 0.88 0.18 12.29
CA THR A 15 1.31 -0.49 11.07
C THR A 15 2.82 -0.30 10.89
N LEU A 16 3.58 -1.38 10.76
CA LEU A 16 4.99 -1.32 10.44
C LEU A 16 5.22 -1.58 8.94
N SER A 17 6.26 -0.94 8.38
CA SER A 17 6.75 -1.17 7.03
C SER A 17 8.27 -1.04 7.03
N MET A 18 8.94 -2.04 7.59
CA MET A 18 10.37 -2.05 7.89
C MET A 18 11.14 -3.10 7.08
N GLY A 19 10.57 -3.53 5.95
CA GLY A 19 11.15 -4.55 5.10
C GLY A 19 11.14 -5.95 5.72
N GLU A 20 11.97 -6.81 5.18
CA GLU A 20 12.10 -8.20 5.61
C GLU A 20 12.93 -8.28 6.91
N GLN A 21 12.39 -9.03 7.88
CA GLN A 21 13.02 -9.24 9.18
C GLN A 21 13.04 -10.74 9.53
N THR A 22 13.70 -11.08 10.63
CA THR A 22 13.65 -12.43 11.18
C THR A 22 12.31 -12.72 11.85
N GLU A 23 11.92 -13.98 11.93
CA GLU A 23 10.71 -14.40 12.63
C GLU A 23 10.68 -13.93 14.08
N SER A 24 11.80 -14.02 14.78
CA SER A 24 11.90 -13.57 16.18
C SER A 24 11.62 -12.06 16.29
N THR A 25 12.11 -11.25 15.36
CA THR A 25 11.84 -9.81 15.31
C THR A 25 10.36 -9.53 15.07
N TYR A 26 9.73 -10.22 14.13
CA TYR A 26 8.30 -10.07 13.86
C TYR A 26 7.46 -10.46 15.09
N ARG A 27 7.75 -11.58 15.73
CA ARG A 27 7.06 -12.01 16.95
C ARG A 27 7.22 -11.02 18.10
N GLU A 28 8.43 -10.47 18.28
CA GLU A 28 8.69 -9.46 19.31
C GLU A 28 7.88 -8.18 19.03
N TRP A 29 7.85 -7.71 17.80
CA TRP A 29 7.09 -6.50 17.44
C TRP A 29 5.58 -6.72 17.56
N PHE A 30 5.09 -7.89 17.19
CA PHE A 30 3.69 -8.25 17.35
C PHE A 30 3.28 -8.26 18.82
N ALA A 31 4.05 -8.92 19.70
CA ALA A 31 3.83 -8.93 21.14
C ALA A 31 3.86 -7.53 21.78
N ASN A 32 4.60 -6.59 21.17
CA ASN A 32 4.67 -5.20 21.60
C ASN A 32 3.62 -4.28 20.94
N GLY A 33 2.63 -4.84 20.25
CA GLY A 33 1.44 -4.14 19.76
C GLY A 33 1.48 -3.65 18.33
N ALA A 34 2.48 -4.03 17.53
CA ALA A 34 2.44 -3.85 16.08
C ALA A 34 1.63 -4.99 15.46
N HIS A 35 0.34 -4.79 15.27
CA HIS A 35 -0.55 -5.84 14.75
C HIS A 35 -0.76 -5.78 13.24
N ARG A 36 -0.27 -4.74 12.56
CA ARG A 36 -0.31 -4.59 11.09
C ARG A 36 1.10 -4.51 10.54
N TYR A 37 1.31 -5.14 9.39
CA TYR A 37 2.59 -5.06 8.70
C TYR A 37 2.40 -4.96 7.18
N LEU A 38 3.13 -4.04 6.54
CA LEU A 38 3.08 -3.81 5.10
C LEU A 38 4.44 -4.12 4.47
N ILE A 39 4.46 -5.10 3.56
CA ILE A 39 5.59 -5.35 2.64
C ILE A 39 5.06 -5.39 1.23
N ARG A 40 5.42 -4.41 0.39
CA ARG A 40 5.00 -4.38 -1.01
C ARG A 40 5.85 -5.34 -1.82
N ILE A 41 5.20 -6.20 -2.61
CA ILE A 41 5.89 -7.11 -3.53
C ILE A 41 6.31 -6.40 -4.84
N GLU A 42 5.63 -5.34 -5.20
CA GLU A 42 5.73 -4.52 -6.42
C GLU A 42 5.35 -5.24 -7.71
N THR A 43 5.68 -6.50 -7.87
CA THR A 43 5.17 -7.45 -8.87
C THR A 43 5.31 -8.87 -8.35
N SER A 44 4.37 -9.75 -8.69
CA SER A 44 4.43 -11.18 -8.35
C SER A 44 5.23 -12.00 -9.36
N ASP A 45 5.60 -11.40 -10.49
CA ASP A 45 6.45 -12.03 -11.48
C ASP A 45 7.93 -11.91 -11.09
N LYS A 46 8.58 -13.06 -10.90
CA LYS A 46 9.97 -13.12 -10.41
C LYS A 46 10.98 -12.55 -11.42
N GLU A 47 10.75 -12.72 -12.72
CA GLU A 47 11.64 -12.19 -13.74
C GLU A 47 11.53 -10.66 -13.81
N LEU A 48 10.30 -10.14 -13.79
CA LEU A 48 10.05 -8.71 -13.74
C LEU A 48 10.58 -8.11 -12.43
N TYR A 49 10.41 -8.80 -11.30
CA TYR A 49 10.94 -8.37 -10.01
C TYR A 49 12.44 -8.08 -10.07
N TYR A 50 13.24 -9.01 -10.63
CA TYR A 50 14.68 -8.83 -10.74
C TYR A 50 15.11 -7.86 -11.85
N LYS A 51 14.23 -7.49 -12.77
CA LYS A 51 14.47 -6.39 -13.74
C LYS A 51 14.34 -5.02 -13.10
N ILE A 52 13.48 -4.88 -12.09
CA ILE A 52 13.17 -3.58 -11.45
C ILE A 52 13.87 -3.37 -10.10
N HIS A 53 14.43 -4.41 -9.51
CA HIS A 53 15.16 -4.34 -8.25
C HIS A 53 16.66 -4.60 -8.45
N PRO A 54 17.53 -4.04 -7.59
CA PRO A 54 18.94 -4.42 -7.59
C PRO A 54 19.11 -5.91 -7.32
N ASN A 55 19.95 -6.58 -8.11
CA ASN A 55 20.26 -8.00 -7.91
C ASN A 55 21.26 -8.18 -6.75
N ASN A 56 20.77 -8.16 -5.52
CA ASN A 56 21.58 -8.34 -4.32
C ASN A 56 20.76 -9.04 -3.21
N LYS A 57 21.43 -9.44 -2.12
CA LYS A 57 20.81 -10.16 -0.99
C LYS A 57 19.68 -9.40 -0.27
N LYS A 58 19.63 -8.06 -0.40
CA LYS A 58 18.56 -7.25 0.22
C LYS A 58 17.28 -7.21 -0.59
N HIS A 59 17.31 -7.67 -1.84
CA HIS A 59 16.18 -7.64 -2.77
C HIS A 59 15.92 -9.05 -3.31
N ASP A 60 15.95 -10.06 -2.44
CA ASP A 60 15.65 -11.44 -2.81
C ASP A 60 14.13 -11.66 -2.82
N PHE A 61 13.61 -12.12 -3.96
CA PHE A 61 12.18 -12.34 -4.16
C PHE A 61 11.60 -13.36 -3.19
N GLU A 62 12.28 -14.50 -3.01
CA GLU A 62 11.78 -15.57 -2.13
C GLU A 62 11.78 -15.15 -0.67
N THR A 63 12.79 -14.41 -0.24
CA THR A 63 12.85 -13.83 1.11
C THR A 63 11.65 -12.92 1.35
N ARG A 64 11.26 -12.09 0.37
CA ARG A 64 10.09 -11.21 0.47
C ARG A 64 8.78 -11.97 0.55
N ILE A 65 8.59 -13.00 -0.29
CA ILE A 65 7.41 -13.87 -0.25
C ILE A 65 7.31 -14.61 1.09
N ASN A 66 8.44 -15.17 1.56
CA ASN A 66 8.47 -15.88 2.84
C ASN A 66 8.18 -14.96 4.03
N ALA A 67 8.66 -13.71 3.99
CA ALA A 67 8.32 -12.71 5.01
C ALA A 67 6.82 -12.44 5.08
N LEU A 68 6.13 -12.30 3.95
CA LEU A 68 4.67 -12.12 3.90
C LEU A 68 3.91 -13.32 4.49
N LYS A 69 4.34 -14.55 4.16
CA LYS A 69 3.76 -15.79 4.72
C LYS A 69 3.97 -15.86 6.23
N MET A 70 5.18 -15.60 6.68
CA MET A 70 5.56 -15.60 8.09
C MET A 70 4.76 -14.58 8.91
N LEU A 71 4.58 -13.37 8.40
CA LEU A 71 3.75 -12.35 9.04
C LEU A 71 2.32 -12.83 9.23
N ARG A 72 1.77 -13.50 8.22
CA ARG A 72 0.42 -14.09 8.31
C ARG A 72 0.33 -15.20 9.35
N GLU A 73 1.30 -16.12 9.40
CA GLU A 73 1.37 -17.21 10.37
C GLU A 73 1.51 -16.70 11.82
N ILE A 74 2.19 -15.58 12.03
CA ILE A 74 2.28 -14.93 13.34
C ILE A 74 0.94 -14.28 13.77
N GLY A 75 0.06 -13.97 12.82
CA GLY A 75 -1.25 -13.38 13.11
C GLY A 75 -1.36 -11.89 12.78
N TYR A 76 -0.40 -11.31 12.05
CA TYR A 76 -0.53 -9.93 11.59
C TYR A 76 -1.71 -9.73 10.63
N ASN A 77 -2.27 -8.53 10.68
CA ASN A 77 -3.03 -7.97 9.57
C ASN A 77 -2.01 -7.60 8.48
N VAL A 78 -1.96 -8.41 7.41
CA VAL A 78 -0.90 -8.35 6.40
C VAL A 78 -1.31 -7.47 5.24
N GLY A 79 -0.48 -6.47 4.96
CA GLY A 79 -0.58 -5.62 3.79
C GLY A 79 0.50 -5.93 2.74
N SER A 80 0.12 -5.89 1.47
CA SER A 80 1.06 -5.92 0.34
C SER A 80 0.63 -4.95 -0.75
N GLY A 81 1.24 -5.02 -1.92
CA GLY A 81 0.87 -4.18 -3.04
C GLY A 81 1.82 -4.28 -4.21
N VAL A 82 1.35 -3.75 -5.32
CA VAL A 82 2.06 -3.78 -6.60
C VAL A 82 2.10 -2.39 -7.23
N MET A 83 3.04 -2.17 -8.14
CA MET A 83 3.06 -0.99 -9.01
C MET A 83 2.49 -1.33 -10.39
N ILE A 84 1.82 -0.38 -11.01
CA ILE A 84 1.11 -0.55 -12.27
C ILE A 84 1.75 0.33 -13.34
N GLY A 85 2.09 -0.29 -14.48
CA GLY A 85 2.77 0.36 -15.60
C GLY A 85 4.28 0.51 -15.38
N LEU A 86 4.90 -0.46 -14.71
CA LEU A 86 6.36 -0.60 -14.64
C LEU A 86 6.97 -0.82 -16.02
N PRO A 87 8.25 -0.46 -16.25
CA PRO A 87 8.96 -0.90 -17.45
C PRO A 87 8.88 -2.43 -17.58
N PHE A 88 8.70 -2.93 -18.80
CA PHE A 88 8.57 -4.35 -19.14
C PHE A 88 7.29 -5.06 -18.62
N GLN A 89 6.43 -4.38 -17.87
CA GLN A 89 5.20 -4.96 -17.35
C GLN A 89 4.15 -5.12 -18.46
N THR A 90 3.41 -6.22 -18.43
CA THR A 90 2.29 -6.51 -19.34
C THR A 90 0.98 -6.61 -18.54
N LEU A 91 -0.16 -6.64 -19.25
CA LEU A 91 -1.46 -6.87 -18.61
C LEU A 91 -1.55 -8.26 -17.97
N GLU A 92 -0.83 -9.25 -18.51
CA GLU A 92 -0.75 -10.59 -17.92
C GLU A 92 -0.04 -10.58 -16.56
N HIS A 93 1.07 -9.83 -16.42
CA HIS A 93 1.71 -9.61 -15.12
C HIS A 93 0.73 -9.04 -14.11
N LEU A 94 -0.06 -8.02 -14.49
CA LEU A 94 -1.05 -7.40 -13.61
C LEU A 94 -2.20 -8.36 -13.24
N ALA A 95 -2.65 -9.19 -14.16
CA ALA A 95 -3.64 -10.23 -13.87
C ALA A 95 -3.09 -11.26 -12.86
N ASN A 96 -1.86 -11.69 -13.04
CA ASN A 96 -1.18 -12.59 -12.12
C ASN A 96 -0.94 -11.94 -10.76
N ASP A 97 -0.64 -10.64 -10.70
CA ASP A 97 -0.52 -9.89 -9.46
C ASP A 97 -1.83 -9.91 -8.64
N LEU A 98 -3.00 -9.75 -9.29
CA LEU A 98 -4.30 -9.87 -8.61
C LEU A 98 -4.55 -11.28 -8.07
N LEU A 99 -4.24 -12.31 -8.86
CA LEU A 99 -4.38 -13.71 -8.44
C LEU A 99 -3.45 -14.03 -7.28
N PHE A 100 -2.21 -13.54 -7.33
CA PHE A 100 -1.23 -13.69 -6.27
C PHE A 100 -1.69 -13.05 -4.96
N LEU A 101 -2.16 -11.80 -4.99
CA LEU A 101 -2.67 -11.10 -3.80
C LEU A 101 -3.84 -11.87 -3.16
N ARG A 102 -4.73 -12.43 -3.98
CA ARG A 102 -5.83 -13.28 -3.51
C ARG A 102 -5.31 -14.59 -2.90
N GLN A 103 -4.34 -15.26 -3.55
CA GLN A 103 -3.75 -16.50 -3.04
C GLN A 103 -2.99 -16.29 -1.74
N LEU A 104 -2.27 -15.18 -1.60
CA LEU A 104 -1.59 -14.79 -0.38
C LEU A 104 -2.58 -14.41 0.73
N ASP A 105 -3.84 -14.15 0.36
CA ASP A 105 -4.96 -13.85 1.26
C ASP A 105 -4.65 -12.65 2.17
N VAL A 106 -4.21 -11.54 1.55
CA VAL A 106 -3.82 -10.31 2.24
C VAL A 106 -5.03 -9.55 2.79
N ASP A 107 -4.81 -8.77 3.83
CA ASP A 107 -5.84 -7.98 4.52
C ASP A 107 -5.92 -6.54 3.99
N MET A 108 -4.82 -6.04 3.42
CA MET A 108 -4.72 -4.69 2.86
C MET A 108 -3.88 -4.70 1.58
N VAL A 109 -4.29 -3.90 0.59
CA VAL A 109 -3.54 -3.71 -0.65
C VAL A 109 -3.34 -2.22 -0.95
N GLY A 110 -2.08 -1.84 -1.19
CA GLY A 110 -1.72 -0.54 -1.74
C GLY A 110 -1.19 -0.72 -3.16
N MET A 111 -1.94 -0.29 -4.17
CA MET A 111 -1.51 -0.33 -5.56
C MET A 111 -1.86 0.97 -6.28
N GLY A 112 -1.03 1.34 -7.23
CA GLY A 112 -1.20 2.57 -8.00
C GLY A 112 -0.21 2.66 -9.15
N PRO A 113 -0.34 3.69 -9.99
CA PRO A 113 0.52 3.86 -11.14
C PRO A 113 1.97 4.09 -10.73
N PHE A 114 2.88 3.48 -11.45
CA PHE A 114 4.30 3.84 -11.40
C PHE A 114 4.46 5.25 -11.96
N ILE A 115 5.18 6.09 -11.24
CA ILE A 115 5.55 7.44 -11.67
C ILE A 115 7.08 7.48 -11.67
N GLU A 116 7.62 7.84 -12.81
CA GLU A 116 9.05 7.97 -13.02
C GLU A 116 9.65 9.11 -12.20
N HIS A 117 10.91 8.98 -11.81
CA HIS A 117 11.71 10.03 -11.20
C HIS A 117 13.12 9.97 -11.78
N GLU A 118 13.64 11.12 -12.22
CA GLU A 118 14.91 11.22 -12.94
C GLU A 118 16.12 10.70 -12.16
N ASP A 119 16.11 10.82 -10.84
CA ASP A 119 17.17 10.34 -9.96
C ASP A 119 17.11 8.83 -9.68
N THR A 120 16.19 8.09 -10.30
CA THR A 120 16.07 6.65 -10.07
C THR A 120 16.69 5.83 -11.21
N PRO A 121 17.29 4.65 -10.91
CA PRO A 121 17.82 3.78 -11.95
C PRO A 121 16.79 3.35 -13.01
N LEU A 122 15.51 3.28 -12.66
CA LEU A 122 14.44 2.90 -13.58
C LEU A 122 14.13 3.99 -14.62
N TYR A 123 14.55 5.23 -14.39
CA TYR A 123 14.34 6.33 -15.34
C TYR A 123 14.96 6.08 -16.72
N GLN A 124 16.04 5.29 -16.80
CA GLN A 124 16.63 4.87 -18.08
C GLN A 124 15.64 4.14 -19.00
N TYR A 125 14.56 3.59 -18.46
CA TYR A 125 13.54 2.86 -19.18
C TYR A 125 12.24 3.66 -19.41
N LYS A 126 12.27 4.98 -19.24
CA LYS A 126 11.09 5.84 -19.35
C LYS A 126 10.35 5.72 -20.69
N ASP A 127 11.08 5.45 -21.76
CA ASP A 127 10.51 5.31 -23.11
C ASP A 127 9.73 4.00 -23.30
N LEU A 128 9.84 3.06 -22.37
CA LEU A 128 9.07 1.80 -22.34
C LEU A 128 7.78 1.91 -21.51
N LEU A 129 7.57 3.03 -20.84
CA LEU A 129 6.41 3.22 -19.99
C LEU A 129 5.14 3.47 -20.81
N TRP A 130 4.04 2.88 -20.37
CA TRP A 130 2.73 3.26 -20.89
C TRP A 130 2.46 4.75 -20.59
N PRO A 131 1.63 5.43 -21.41
CA PRO A 131 1.23 6.81 -21.13
C PRO A 131 0.69 6.98 -19.70
N LYS A 132 0.98 8.10 -19.03
CA LYS A 132 0.51 8.36 -17.65
C LYS A 132 -1.00 8.11 -17.49
N LYS A 133 -1.80 8.57 -18.49
CA LYS A 133 -3.25 8.34 -18.47
C LYS A 133 -3.62 6.85 -18.51
N GLU A 134 -2.95 6.05 -19.30
CA GLU A 134 -3.21 4.61 -19.40
C GLU A 134 -2.84 3.91 -18.09
N ARG A 135 -1.68 4.23 -17.49
CA ARG A 135 -1.29 3.72 -16.16
C ARG A 135 -2.34 4.05 -15.09
N PHE A 136 -2.90 5.25 -15.16
CA PHE A 136 -3.99 5.69 -14.27
C PHE A 136 -5.27 4.88 -14.49
N ASP A 137 -5.74 4.77 -15.74
CA ASP A 137 -6.97 4.05 -16.09
C ASP A 137 -6.87 2.57 -15.73
N VAL A 138 -5.72 1.93 -15.99
CA VAL A 138 -5.45 0.54 -15.60
C VAL A 138 -5.42 0.41 -14.07
N SER A 139 -4.86 1.38 -13.35
CA SER A 139 -4.86 1.38 -11.88
C SER A 139 -6.28 1.39 -11.31
N LEU A 140 -7.19 2.19 -11.86
CA LEU A 140 -8.61 2.18 -11.47
C LEU A 140 -9.27 0.82 -11.73
N LYS A 141 -8.99 0.20 -12.89
CA LYS A 141 -9.48 -1.14 -13.22
C LYS A 141 -8.96 -2.20 -12.23
N MET A 142 -7.68 -2.13 -11.88
CA MET A 142 -7.06 -3.04 -10.90
C MET A 142 -7.71 -2.91 -9.52
N VAL A 143 -7.99 -1.68 -9.05
CA VAL A 143 -8.73 -1.44 -7.79
C VAL A 143 -10.13 -2.05 -7.86
N ALA A 144 -10.88 -1.82 -8.94
CA ALA A 144 -12.22 -2.35 -9.11
C ALA A 144 -12.24 -3.89 -9.15
N LEU A 145 -11.34 -4.49 -9.94
CA LEU A 145 -11.22 -5.95 -10.04
C LEU A 145 -10.84 -6.58 -8.70
N LEU A 146 -9.87 -6.00 -7.99
CA LEU A 146 -9.48 -6.49 -6.67
C LEU A 146 -10.63 -6.41 -5.67
N ARG A 147 -11.43 -5.32 -5.68
CA ARG A 147 -12.62 -5.19 -4.83
C ARG A 147 -13.66 -6.27 -5.12
N ILE A 148 -13.88 -6.61 -6.39
CA ILE A 148 -14.79 -7.70 -6.77
C ILE A 148 -14.26 -9.06 -6.30
N MET A 149 -12.95 -9.29 -6.45
CA MET A 149 -12.29 -10.55 -6.09
C MET A 149 -12.15 -10.74 -4.57
N MET A 150 -11.89 -9.66 -3.83
CA MET A 150 -11.62 -9.65 -2.40
C MET A 150 -12.46 -8.56 -1.71
N LYS A 151 -13.72 -8.86 -1.47
CA LYS A 151 -14.76 -7.89 -1.08
C LYS A 151 -14.49 -7.18 0.25
N ASP A 152 -13.81 -7.83 1.18
CA ASP A 152 -13.73 -7.41 2.58
C ASP A 152 -12.33 -6.91 3.00
N ILE A 153 -11.37 -6.84 2.07
CA ILE A 153 -10.02 -6.31 2.35
C ILE A 153 -10.01 -4.77 2.33
N ASN A 154 -8.98 -4.20 2.90
CA ASN A 154 -8.68 -2.78 2.77
C ASN A 154 -7.90 -2.50 1.47
N ILE A 155 -8.35 -1.52 0.68
CA ILE A 155 -7.68 -1.08 -0.55
C ILE A 155 -7.39 0.41 -0.43
N ALA A 156 -6.11 0.80 -0.55
CA ALA A 156 -5.69 2.17 -0.41
C ALA A 156 -5.90 2.99 -1.70
N ALA A 157 -6.50 4.18 -1.58
CA ALA A 157 -6.47 5.22 -2.59
C ALA A 157 -5.11 5.94 -2.50
N THR A 158 -4.14 5.50 -3.33
CA THR A 158 -2.74 5.94 -3.23
C THR A 158 -2.53 7.38 -3.73
N THR A 159 -1.53 8.06 -3.16
CA THR A 159 -1.16 9.43 -3.57
C THR A 159 -0.66 9.50 -5.01
N ALA A 160 -0.08 8.43 -5.55
CA ALA A 160 0.34 8.33 -6.94
C ALA A 160 -0.83 8.54 -7.94
N MET A 161 -2.05 8.13 -7.56
CA MET A 161 -3.24 8.41 -8.37
C MET A 161 -3.50 9.92 -8.49
N GLN A 162 -3.28 10.67 -7.40
CA GLN A 162 -3.48 12.12 -7.39
C GLN A 162 -2.38 12.87 -8.13
N ALA A 163 -1.17 12.33 -8.23
CA ALA A 163 -0.09 12.95 -9.00
C ALA A 163 -0.38 12.94 -10.52
N ILE A 164 -1.15 11.97 -11.01
CA ILE A 164 -1.57 11.93 -12.42
C ILE A 164 -2.88 12.71 -12.65
N ASP A 165 -3.84 12.54 -11.76
CA ASP A 165 -5.16 13.17 -11.84
C ASP A 165 -5.50 13.80 -10.49
N LYS A 166 -5.78 15.13 -10.47
CA LYS A 166 -6.07 15.87 -9.23
C LYS A 166 -7.19 15.25 -8.38
N GLN A 167 -8.14 14.53 -9.00
CA GLN A 167 -9.22 13.78 -8.36
C GLN A 167 -8.95 12.26 -8.33
N GLY A 168 -7.70 11.84 -8.48
CA GLY A 168 -7.33 10.44 -8.63
C GLY A 168 -7.70 9.58 -7.43
N ARG A 169 -7.55 10.11 -6.21
CA ARG A 169 -7.94 9.39 -4.99
C ARG A 169 -9.46 9.23 -4.86
N GLU A 170 -10.23 10.26 -5.18
CA GLU A 170 -11.70 10.20 -5.18
C GLU A 170 -12.22 9.20 -6.21
N LYS A 171 -11.61 9.18 -7.40
CA LYS A 171 -11.94 8.17 -8.41
C LYS A 171 -11.60 6.76 -7.93
N ALA A 172 -10.48 6.58 -7.21
CA ALA A 172 -10.14 5.29 -6.61
C ALA A 172 -11.15 4.86 -5.53
N LEU A 173 -11.62 5.78 -4.67
CA LEU A 173 -12.69 5.50 -3.70
C LEU A 173 -13.95 5.03 -4.42
N LYS A 174 -14.40 5.74 -5.46
CA LYS A 174 -15.62 5.38 -6.23
C LYS A 174 -15.58 4.02 -6.90
N VAL A 175 -14.38 3.49 -7.18
CA VAL A 175 -14.22 2.16 -7.80
C VAL A 175 -13.85 1.06 -6.81
N GLY A 176 -13.78 1.37 -5.50
CA GLY A 176 -13.64 0.33 -4.49
C GLY A 176 -12.51 0.47 -3.49
N ALA A 177 -11.66 1.50 -3.57
CA ALA A 177 -10.76 1.82 -2.47
C ALA A 177 -11.58 2.29 -1.25
N ASN A 178 -11.06 2.04 -0.03
CA ASN A 178 -11.73 2.42 1.21
C ASN A 178 -10.76 2.90 2.30
N ILE A 179 -9.48 3.05 1.95
CA ILE A 179 -8.46 3.60 2.85
C ILE A 179 -7.80 4.79 2.17
N ILE A 180 -7.67 5.87 2.92
CA ILE A 180 -6.87 7.04 2.54
C ILE A 180 -5.87 7.35 3.65
N MET A 181 -4.63 7.64 3.29
CA MET A 181 -3.58 7.95 4.25
C MET A 181 -3.24 9.45 4.18
N PRO A 182 -3.43 10.21 5.27
CA PRO A 182 -2.94 11.57 5.36
C PRO A 182 -1.41 11.60 5.47
N ASN A 183 -0.78 12.67 4.96
CA ASN A 183 0.65 12.87 5.14
C ASN A 183 0.92 13.56 6.47
N LEU A 184 1.42 12.80 7.46
CA LEU A 184 1.78 13.32 8.80
C LEU A 184 3.28 13.62 8.93
N THR A 185 4.08 13.41 7.88
CA THR A 185 5.50 13.78 7.89
C THR A 185 5.62 15.28 8.14
N PRO A 186 6.41 15.74 9.14
CA PRO A 186 6.65 17.16 9.34
C PRO A 186 7.16 17.84 8.07
N VAL A 187 6.65 19.04 7.75
CA VAL A 187 6.93 19.76 6.50
C VAL A 187 8.44 19.85 6.19
N LYS A 188 9.25 20.13 7.20
CA LYS A 188 10.73 20.25 7.09
C LYS A 188 11.47 19.01 6.58
N TYR A 189 10.80 17.84 6.56
CA TYR A 189 11.38 16.57 6.08
C TYR A 189 10.70 16.07 4.80
N ARG A 190 9.70 16.77 4.27
CA ARG A 190 8.94 16.27 3.12
C ARG A 190 9.74 16.30 1.83
N GLU A 191 10.64 17.25 1.68
CA GLU A 191 11.57 17.33 0.54
C GLU A 191 12.49 16.11 0.47
N ASP A 192 12.88 15.55 1.63
CA ASP A 192 13.69 14.31 1.69
C ASP A 192 12.92 13.07 1.20
N TYR A 193 11.61 13.18 0.99
CA TYR A 193 10.67 12.11 0.60
C TYR A 193 10.02 12.34 -0.77
N LEU A 194 10.71 13.00 -1.67
CA LEU A 194 10.30 13.14 -3.07
C LEU A 194 10.54 11.81 -3.81
N LEU A 195 9.67 10.84 -3.59
CA LEU A 195 9.81 9.49 -4.15
C LEU A 195 9.42 9.40 -5.63
N TYR A 196 8.75 10.41 -6.17
CA TYR A 196 8.29 10.52 -7.56
C TYR A 196 7.92 11.98 -7.89
N GLU A 197 7.90 12.31 -9.19
CA GLU A 197 7.51 13.62 -9.68
C GLU A 197 6.07 13.99 -9.31
N ASP A 198 5.80 15.29 -9.16
CA ASP A 198 4.47 15.85 -8.86
C ASP A 198 3.79 15.27 -7.61
N LYS A 199 4.57 14.81 -6.62
CA LYS A 199 4.02 14.30 -5.36
C LYS A 199 3.17 15.36 -4.66
N PRO A 200 1.88 15.07 -4.37
CA PRO A 200 0.99 16.06 -3.74
C PRO A 200 1.26 16.21 -2.23
N CYS A 201 0.74 17.29 -1.64
CA CYS A 201 0.74 17.55 -0.20
C CYS A 201 2.15 17.74 0.38
N LEU A 202 2.99 18.54 -0.25
CA LEU A 202 4.33 18.85 0.25
C LEU A 202 4.31 20.04 1.24
N ASP A 203 3.46 21.04 1.01
CA ASP A 203 3.47 22.32 1.73
C ASP A 203 2.44 22.40 2.86
N GLU A 204 1.41 21.54 2.84
CA GLU A 204 0.32 21.54 3.83
C GLU A 204 0.77 20.92 5.17
N ASP A 205 0.41 21.52 6.30
CA ASP A 205 0.61 20.87 7.59
C ASP A 205 -0.36 19.69 7.84
N ALA A 206 -0.21 18.99 8.95
CA ALA A 206 -1.03 17.81 9.26
C ALA A 206 -2.52 18.16 9.46
N SER A 207 -2.82 19.38 9.95
CA SER A 207 -4.19 19.85 10.19
C SER A 207 -4.86 20.23 8.88
N GLU A 208 -4.17 20.96 8.01
CA GLU A 208 -4.62 21.34 6.68
C GLU A 208 -4.84 20.09 5.81
N CYS A 209 -3.92 19.13 5.86
CA CYS A 209 -4.05 17.85 5.17
C CYS A 209 -5.29 17.07 5.62
N ARG A 210 -5.60 17.05 6.91
CA ARG A 210 -6.81 16.41 7.44
C ARG A 210 -8.08 17.04 6.88
N THR A 211 -8.22 18.36 6.95
CA THR A 211 -9.41 19.09 6.48
C THR A 211 -9.59 18.92 4.97
N CYS A 212 -8.50 18.99 4.21
CA CYS A 212 -8.51 18.75 2.77
C CYS A 212 -9.01 17.34 2.44
N LEU A 213 -8.48 16.30 3.13
CA LEU A 213 -8.89 14.92 2.91
C LEU A 213 -10.35 14.67 3.27
N GLU A 214 -10.84 15.24 4.37
CA GLU A 214 -12.23 15.15 4.78
C GLU A 214 -13.17 15.70 3.71
N ALA A 215 -12.90 16.90 3.21
CA ALA A 215 -13.66 17.49 2.12
C ALA A 215 -13.64 16.62 0.83
N ARG A 216 -12.48 16.05 0.48
CA ARG A 216 -12.31 15.18 -0.69
C ARG A 216 -13.07 13.86 -0.56
N ILE A 217 -13.11 13.27 0.63
CA ILE A 217 -13.87 12.04 0.92
C ILE A 217 -15.36 12.32 0.79
N HIS A 218 -15.85 13.43 1.35
CA HIS A 218 -17.25 13.85 1.17
C HIS A 218 -17.62 14.10 -0.30
N MET A 219 -16.74 14.70 -1.08
CA MET A 219 -16.94 14.87 -2.54
C MET A 219 -17.00 13.52 -3.28
N ALA A 220 -16.36 12.47 -2.77
CA ALA A 220 -16.49 11.12 -3.30
C ALA A 220 -17.82 10.44 -2.92
N GLY A 221 -18.56 11.00 -1.96
CA GLY A 221 -19.80 10.45 -1.44
C GLY A 221 -19.61 9.49 -0.27
N ASP A 222 -18.43 9.53 0.35
CA ASP A 222 -18.03 8.69 1.49
C ASP A 222 -17.87 9.52 2.77
N GLU A 223 -17.71 8.84 3.90
CA GLU A 223 -17.44 9.42 5.21
C GLU A 223 -16.21 8.79 5.87
N ILE A 224 -15.55 9.55 6.75
CA ILE A 224 -14.43 9.03 7.53
C ILE A 224 -14.98 8.25 8.73
N GLY A 225 -14.54 7.01 8.89
CA GLY A 225 -14.81 6.18 10.07
C GLY A 225 -14.01 6.63 11.30
N PHE A 226 -14.33 7.80 11.85
CA PHE A 226 -13.68 8.31 13.06
C PHE A 226 -13.92 7.39 14.26
N GLY A 227 -12.84 7.07 15.00
CA GLY A 227 -12.91 6.22 16.18
C GLY A 227 -12.91 4.71 15.87
N GLU A 228 -13.02 4.33 14.61
CA GLU A 228 -12.89 2.94 14.20
C GLU A 228 -11.43 2.48 14.23
N TRP A 229 -11.21 1.20 14.57
CA TRP A 229 -9.87 0.63 14.60
C TRP A 229 -9.22 0.51 13.20
N GLY A 230 -10.06 0.41 12.16
CA GLY A 230 -9.66 0.45 10.77
C GLY A 230 -9.07 -0.85 10.22
N ASP A 231 -9.21 -1.98 10.92
CA ASP A 231 -8.89 -3.28 10.37
C ASP A 231 -9.88 -3.69 9.28
N SER A 232 -9.42 -4.51 8.33
CA SER A 232 -10.30 -5.02 7.29
C SER A 232 -11.33 -6.01 7.89
N LYS A 233 -12.52 -6.05 7.30
CA LYS A 233 -13.51 -7.08 7.65
C LYS A 233 -12.97 -8.48 7.37
N HIS A 234 -12.07 -8.62 6.41
CA HIS A 234 -11.38 -9.87 6.09
C HIS A 234 -10.53 -10.36 7.26
N PHE A 235 -9.70 -9.48 7.84
CA PHE A 235 -8.89 -9.79 9.02
C PHE A 235 -9.76 -10.18 10.23
N ALA A 236 -10.85 -9.44 10.46
CA ALA A 236 -11.76 -9.74 11.56
C ALA A 236 -12.38 -11.14 11.43
N LYS A 237 -12.84 -11.51 10.23
CA LYS A 237 -13.41 -12.86 9.97
C LYS A 237 -12.41 -13.99 10.19
N ARG A 238 -11.15 -13.76 9.78
CA ARG A 238 -10.08 -14.76 9.96
C ARG A 238 -9.78 -15.06 11.43
N ASN A 239 -9.81 -14.03 12.28
CA ASN A 239 -9.52 -14.21 13.71
C ASN A 239 -10.65 -14.93 14.46
N VAL A 240 -11.90 -14.75 14.06
CA VAL A 240 -13.04 -15.49 14.64
C VAL A 240 -12.98 -16.99 14.33
N SER A 241 -12.60 -17.36 13.09
CA SER A 241 -12.48 -18.78 12.69
C SER A 241 -11.28 -19.51 13.28
N SER A 242 -10.37 -18.84 13.96
CA SER A 242 -9.22 -19.45 14.66
C SER A 242 -9.48 -19.69 16.16
N GLU A 243 -10.61 -19.23 16.68
CA GLU A 243 -11.04 -19.44 18.08
C GLU A 243 -12.09 -20.57 18.24
N GLU A 244 -12.60 -21.13 17.13
CA GLU A 244 -13.43 -22.33 17.08
C GLU A 244 -12.59 -23.59 16.79
#